data_f21fb123b5a3213fcf5b0871897f4b2f
#
_entry.id   f21fb123b5a3213fcf5b0871897f4b2f
#
_cell.length_a   1.000
_cell.length_b   1.000
_cell.length_c   1.000
_cell.angle_alpha   90.00
_cell.angle_beta   90.00
_cell.angle_gamma   90.00
#
_symmetry.space_group_name_H-M   'P 1'
#
loop_
_entity.id
_entity.type
_entity.pdbx_description
1 polymer ?
#
loop_
_entity_poly.entity_id
_entity_poly.type
_entity_poly.pdbx_seq_one_letter_code
_entity_poly.pdbx_strand_id
1 'polypeptide(L)'
;WSTFEEYIWELDAQNLGVNFGSFAGYGTLRRGVIGNAMRLLTVEERDKVKLLLSDALSQGAFGLSMGLAYGHEAISPPDELIEIAKTLQEKGGVLKVHLRSEGSALLAAVNEAVRIGREAGVSVQISHLKAIGRKSWPSLSSALDIIHNAKASGLAISFDVSPYAATGSPLYVLIPAWAREGGFDELFKRIDDSETRKKIIDELTSYTLHPDKILI
;
A
#
# COMPACT_ATOMS: atom_id res chain seq x y z
N TRP A 1 -13.87 1.61 -18.07
CA TRP A 1 -14.53 2.65 -17.28
C TRP A 1 -13.58 3.80 -16.97
N SER A 2 -14.14 4.99 -16.97
CA SER A 2 -13.39 6.22 -16.71
C SER A 2 -13.72 6.82 -15.32
N THR A 3 -14.84 6.41 -14.75
CA THR A 3 -15.32 6.85 -13.43
C THR A 3 -15.54 5.66 -12.51
N PHE A 4 -15.60 5.92 -11.20
CA PHE A 4 -15.94 4.89 -10.22
C PHE A 4 -17.37 4.40 -10.37
N GLU A 5 -18.29 5.28 -10.75
CA GLU A 5 -19.68 4.95 -11.00
C GLU A 5 -19.84 3.97 -12.19
N GLU A 6 -19.16 4.23 -13.32
CA GLU A 6 -19.12 3.30 -14.45
C GLU A 6 -18.59 1.92 -14.05
N TYR A 7 -17.55 1.87 -13.21
CA TYR A 7 -17.02 0.62 -12.67
C TYR A 7 -18.07 -0.15 -11.86
N ILE A 8 -18.83 0.54 -11.00
CA ILE A 8 -19.89 -0.09 -10.20
C ILE A 8 -21.03 -0.58 -11.11
N TRP A 9 -21.41 0.18 -12.13
CA TRP A 9 -22.43 -0.27 -13.11
C TRP A 9 -22.02 -1.53 -13.87
N GLU A 10 -20.75 -1.63 -14.29
CA GLU A 10 -20.22 -2.83 -14.93
C GLU A 10 -20.28 -4.05 -14.01
N LEU A 11 -20.01 -3.87 -12.72
CA LEU A 11 -20.12 -4.95 -11.73
C LEU A 11 -21.57 -5.36 -11.48
N ASP A 12 -22.47 -4.40 -11.38
CA ASP A 12 -23.89 -4.65 -11.16
C ASP A 12 -24.51 -5.45 -12.32
N ALA A 13 -24.05 -5.17 -13.55
CA ALA A 13 -24.45 -5.90 -14.75
C ALA A 13 -24.01 -7.39 -14.76
N GLN A 14 -23.04 -7.78 -13.93
CA GLN A 14 -22.54 -9.16 -13.85
C GLN A 14 -23.39 -10.08 -12.96
N ASN A 15 -24.46 -9.58 -12.33
CA ASN A 15 -25.32 -10.36 -11.41
C ASN A 15 -24.50 -11.10 -10.33
N LEU A 16 -23.71 -10.37 -9.56
CA LEU A 16 -22.84 -10.93 -8.52
C LEU A 16 -23.65 -11.73 -7.50
N GLY A 17 -23.14 -12.89 -7.10
CA GLY A 17 -23.76 -13.75 -6.09
C GLY A 17 -23.63 -13.26 -4.65
N VAL A 18 -22.93 -12.14 -4.42
CA VAL A 18 -22.65 -11.53 -3.12
C VAL A 18 -22.72 -10.01 -3.22
N ASN A 19 -22.96 -9.34 -2.10
CA ASN A 19 -22.81 -7.89 -2.02
C ASN A 19 -21.37 -7.50 -2.27
N PHE A 20 -21.14 -6.46 -3.04
CA PHE A 20 -19.82 -5.96 -3.40
C PHE A 20 -19.66 -4.49 -3.00
N GLY A 21 -18.48 -4.15 -2.52
CA GLY A 21 -18.05 -2.78 -2.27
C GLY A 21 -16.58 -2.61 -2.57
N SER A 22 -16.18 -1.44 -3.05
CA SER A 22 -14.81 -1.19 -3.47
C SER A 22 -14.24 0.09 -2.88
N PHE A 23 -12.91 0.16 -2.85
CA PHE A 23 -12.14 1.34 -2.50
C PHE A 23 -11.60 2.00 -3.77
N ALA A 24 -11.44 3.32 -3.75
CA ALA A 24 -10.61 4.00 -4.73
C ALA A 24 -9.15 3.65 -4.46
N GLY A 25 -8.43 3.14 -5.46
CA GLY A 25 -7.01 2.79 -5.33
C GLY A 25 -6.10 4.00 -5.52
N TYR A 26 -5.28 4.36 -4.53
CA TYR A 26 -4.33 5.48 -4.64
C TYR A 26 -3.41 5.35 -5.86
N GLY A 27 -2.85 4.17 -6.08
CA GLY A 27 -2.01 3.92 -7.27
C GLY A 27 -2.76 4.10 -8.59
N THR A 28 -4.05 3.82 -8.64
CA THR A 28 -4.90 4.05 -9.80
C THR A 28 -5.15 5.53 -10.03
N LEU A 29 -5.54 6.26 -8.98
CA LEU A 29 -5.73 7.70 -9.02
C LEU A 29 -4.45 8.43 -9.44
N ARG A 30 -3.33 8.05 -8.84
CA ARG A 30 -2.01 8.58 -9.15
C ARG A 30 -1.64 8.38 -10.62
N ARG A 31 -1.82 7.17 -11.16
CA ARG A 31 -1.59 6.89 -12.58
C ARG A 31 -2.53 7.66 -13.49
N GLY A 32 -3.76 7.88 -13.08
CA GLY A 32 -4.71 8.72 -13.82
C GLY A 32 -4.21 10.15 -14.03
N VAL A 33 -3.39 10.67 -13.08
CA VAL A 33 -2.86 12.03 -13.14
C VAL A 33 -1.50 12.12 -13.82
N ILE A 34 -0.57 11.19 -13.51
CA ILE A 34 0.84 11.29 -13.98
C ILE A 34 1.29 10.12 -14.86
N GLY A 35 0.36 9.24 -15.26
CA GLY A 35 0.71 8.06 -16.03
C GLY A 35 1.65 7.13 -15.27
N ASN A 36 2.64 6.58 -15.95
CA ASN A 36 3.62 5.66 -15.37
C ASN A 36 4.85 6.36 -14.75
N ALA A 37 4.83 7.68 -14.58
CA ALA A 37 5.96 8.40 -14.01
C ALA A 37 6.21 8.02 -12.55
N MET A 38 7.46 7.65 -12.23
CA MET A 38 7.91 7.24 -10.90
C MET A 38 8.62 8.41 -10.21
N ARG A 39 7.86 9.43 -9.84
CA ARG A 39 8.34 10.65 -9.16
C ARG A 39 7.33 11.16 -8.15
N LEU A 40 7.70 12.10 -7.32
CA LEU A 40 6.75 12.78 -6.43
C LEU A 40 5.70 13.57 -7.23
N LEU A 41 4.52 13.72 -6.67
CA LEU A 41 3.47 14.58 -7.20
C LEU A 41 3.81 16.07 -6.97
N THR A 42 3.51 16.93 -7.93
CA THR A 42 3.46 18.37 -7.68
C THR A 42 2.24 18.72 -6.82
N VAL A 43 2.14 19.97 -6.37
CA VAL A 43 0.98 20.46 -5.61
C VAL A 43 -0.31 20.31 -6.44
N GLU A 44 -0.26 20.75 -7.69
CA GLU A 44 -1.40 20.70 -8.62
C GLU A 44 -1.82 19.26 -8.94
N GLU A 45 -0.86 18.33 -9.01
CA GLU A 45 -1.13 16.92 -9.22
C GLU A 45 -1.76 16.27 -7.98
N ARG A 46 -1.31 16.63 -6.78
CA ARG A 46 -1.96 16.19 -5.53
C ARG A 46 -3.40 16.69 -5.46
N ASP A 47 -3.66 17.94 -5.83
CA ASP A 47 -5.02 18.50 -5.85
C ASP A 47 -5.91 17.75 -6.85
N LYS A 48 -5.39 17.37 -8.00
CA LYS A 48 -6.12 16.50 -8.96
C LYS A 48 -6.43 15.12 -8.37
N VAL A 49 -5.45 14.50 -7.68
CA VAL A 49 -5.68 13.20 -7.02
C VAL A 49 -6.75 13.31 -5.94
N LYS A 50 -6.75 14.39 -5.14
CA LYS A 50 -7.78 14.65 -4.12
C LYS A 50 -9.16 14.84 -4.75
N LEU A 51 -9.24 15.56 -5.87
CA LEU A 51 -10.49 15.75 -6.61
C LEU A 51 -11.04 14.40 -7.11
N LEU A 52 -10.22 13.61 -7.79
CA LEU A 52 -10.61 12.28 -8.27
C LEU A 52 -11.05 11.35 -7.12
N LEU A 53 -10.38 11.42 -5.97
CA LEU A 53 -10.80 10.69 -4.77
C LEU A 53 -12.15 11.16 -4.25
N SER A 54 -12.36 12.47 -4.15
CA SER A 54 -13.65 13.06 -3.72
C SER A 54 -14.80 12.62 -4.64
N ASP A 55 -14.56 12.61 -5.95
CA ASP A 55 -15.52 12.14 -6.95
C ASP A 55 -15.83 10.65 -6.76
N ALA A 56 -14.82 9.81 -6.61
CA ALA A 56 -15.00 8.36 -6.37
C ALA A 56 -15.80 8.09 -5.08
N LEU A 57 -15.52 8.83 -4.00
CA LEU A 57 -16.26 8.72 -2.74
C LEU A 57 -17.72 9.13 -2.93
N SER A 58 -17.98 10.18 -3.68
CA SER A 58 -19.35 10.63 -4.01
C SER A 58 -20.11 9.62 -4.87
N GLN A 59 -19.40 8.82 -5.65
CA GLN A 59 -19.90 7.74 -6.50
C GLN A 59 -19.98 6.38 -5.77
N GLY A 60 -19.76 6.34 -4.46
CA GLY A 60 -19.96 5.15 -3.63
C GLY A 60 -18.72 4.36 -3.26
N ALA A 61 -17.51 4.88 -3.48
CA ALA A 61 -16.31 4.25 -2.93
C ALA A 61 -16.33 4.27 -1.39
N PHE A 62 -15.99 3.15 -0.75
CA PHE A 62 -15.94 3.02 0.71
C PHE A 62 -14.77 3.76 1.36
N GLY A 63 -13.83 4.25 0.56
CA GLY A 63 -12.65 4.92 1.04
C GLY A 63 -11.49 4.84 0.05
N LEU A 64 -10.29 4.97 0.56
CA LEU A 64 -9.04 4.93 -0.19
C LEU A 64 -8.23 3.70 0.19
N SER A 65 -7.75 2.95 -0.79
CA SER A 65 -6.75 1.89 -0.56
C SER A 65 -5.37 2.32 -1.02
N MET A 66 -4.37 2.04 -0.20
CA MET A 66 -2.96 2.30 -0.46
C MET A 66 -2.14 1.00 -0.39
N GLY A 67 -1.32 0.74 -1.40
CA GLY A 67 -0.38 -0.38 -1.44
C GLY A 67 1.07 0.11 -1.38
N LEU A 68 1.52 0.54 -0.20
CA LEU A 68 2.77 1.28 -0.02
C LEU A 68 4.05 0.47 -0.31
N ALA A 69 3.95 -0.85 -0.46
CA ALA A 69 5.06 -1.70 -0.90
C ALA A 69 5.25 -1.69 -2.43
N TYR A 70 4.27 -1.19 -3.20
CA TYR A 70 4.24 -1.32 -4.65
C TYR A 70 4.69 -0.04 -5.37
N GLY A 71 5.43 -0.23 -6.47
CA GLY A 71 6.02 0.74 -7.37
C GLY A 71 5.60 2.20 -7.22
N HIS A 72 4.50 2.58 -7.83
CA HIS A 72 4.02 3.96 -7.85
C HIS A 72 3.69 4.57 -6.48
N GLU A 73 3.32 3.74 -5.51
CA GLU A 73 2.92 4.19 -4.18
C GLU A 73 4.09 4.22 -3.21
N ALA A 74 5.09 3.34 -3.43
CA ALA A 74 6.26 3.23 -2.57
C ALA A 74 7.12 4.52 -2.53
N ILE A 75 7.05 5.36 -3.56
CA ILE A 75 7.79 6.62 -3.64
C ILE A 75 7.12 7.75 -2.84
N SER A 76 5.83 7.63 -2.53
CA SER A 76 5.08 8.70 -1.87
C SER A 76 5.50 8.84 -0.41
N PRO A 77 5.90 10.06 0.02
CA PRO A 77 6.27 10.32 1.41
C PRO A 77 5.01 10.38 2.31
N PRO A 78 5.14 10.13 3.61
CA PRO A 78 4.01 10.16 4.54
C PRO A 78 3.18 11.44 4.49
N ASP A 79 3.80 12.60 4.31
CA ASP A 79 3.10 13.90 4.27
C ASP A 79 2.18 14.03 3.04
N GLU A 80 2.59 13.50 1.87
CA GLU A 80 1.73 13.40 0.69
C GLU A 80 0.53 12.49 0.95
N LEU A 81 0.77 11.33 1.58
CA LEU A 81 -0.27 10.35 1.90
C LEU A 81 -1.29 10.93 2.91
N ILE A 82 -0.82 11.67 3.92
CA ILE A 82 -1.66 12.35 4.90
C ILE A 82 -2.53 13.40 4.23
N GLU A 83 -1.96 14.22 3.36
CA GLU A 83 -2.69 15.28 2.64
C GLU A 83 -3.82 14.69 1.79
N ILE A 84 -3.56 13.61 1.08
CA ILE A 84 -4.57 12.93 0.26
C ILE A 84 -5.61 12.23 1.14
N ALA A 85 -5.18 11.55 2.22
CA ALA A 85 -6.09 10.86 3.13
C ALA A 85 -7.08 11.81 3.85
N LYS A 86 -6.73 13.07 4.05
CA LYS A 86 -7.66 14.09 4.61
C LYS A 86 -8.94 14.24 3.80
N THR A 87 -8.93 13.95 2.51
CA THR A 87 -10.14 13.96 1.66
C THR A 87 -11.22 12.99 2.17
N LEU A 88 -10.81 11.92 2.89
CA LEU A 88 -11.76 10.95 3.46
C LEU A 88 -12.60 11.52 4.62
N GLN A 89 -12.11 12.54 5.33
CA GLN A 89 -12.84 13.13 6.48
C GLN A 89 -14.20 13.65 6.07
N GLU A 90 -14.29 14.33 4.93
CA GLU A 90 -15.51 14.99 4.46
C GLU A 90 -16.62 13.99 4.13
N LYS A 91 -16.27 12.78 3.75
CA LYS A 91 -17.19 11.74 3.27
C LYS A 91 -17.31 10.54 4.21
N GLY A 92 -16.57 10.50 5.32
CA GLY A 92 -16.61 9.38 6.27
C GLY A 92 -15.94 8.10 5.75
N GLY A 93 -15.02 8.20 4.79
CA GLY A 93 -14.34 7.05 4.19
C GLY A 93 -13.29 6.42 5.10
N VAL A 94 -12.94 5.16 4.81
CA VAL A 94 -11.90 4.39 5.51
C VAL A 94 -10.62 4.38 4.69
N LEU A 95 -9.47 4.54 5.35
CA LEU A 95 -8.16 4.31 4.76
C LEU A 95 -7.75 2.85 4.93
N LYS A 96 -7.63 2.09 3.84
CA LYS A 96 -7.13 0.71 3.83
C LYS A 96 -5.68 0.70 3.37
N VAL A 97 -4.78 0.08 4.16
CA VAL A 97 -3.34 0.14 3.89
C VAL A 97 -2.72 -1.25 3.82
N HIS A 98 -2.13 -1.60 2.67
CA HIS A 98 -1.08 -2.59 2.59
C HIS A 98 0.22 -1.90 3.01
N LEU A 99 0.85 -2.35 4.08
CA LEU A 99 1.99 -1.70 4.71
C LEU A 99 3.19 -1.58 3.75
N ARG A 100 3.99 -0.53 3.94
CA ARG A 100 5.22 -0.30 3.17
C ARG A 100 6.23 -1.44 3.32
N SER A 101 6.24 -2.10 4.46
CA SER A 101 7.05 -3.27 4.73
C SER A 101 6.34 -4.20 5.71
N GLU A 102 6.39 -5.49 5.42
CA GLU A 102 5.94 -6.57 6.30
C GLU A 102 7.13 -7.41 6.81
N GLY A 103 8.35 -7.00 6.48
CA GLY A 103 9.63 -7.62 6.88
C GLY A 103 10.34 -6.86 8.00
N SER A 104 11.64 -6.62 7.82
CA SER A 104 12.51 -5.98 8.83
C SER A 104 12.06 -4.58 9.27
N ALA A 105 11.34 -3.84 8.42
CA ALA A 105 10.80 -2.52 8.72
C ALA A 105 9.31 -2.54 9.13
N LEU A 106 8.75 -3.69 9.57
CA LEU A 106 7.35 -3.83 9.95
C LEU A 106 6.91 -2.77 10.96
N LEU A 107 7.68 -2.55 12.03
CA LEU A 107 7.30 -1.60 13.09
C LEU A 107 7.26 -0.15 12.57
N ALA A 108 8.19 0.22 11.70
CA ALA A 108 8.19 1.54 11.07
C ALA A 108 6.95 1.71 10.16
N ALA A 109 6.60 0.68 9.40
CA ALA A 109 5.45 0.71 8.51
C ALA A 109 4.10 0.75 9.26
N VAL A 110 3.99 0.07 10.41
CA VAL A 110 2.80 0.17 11.27
C VAL A 110 2.71 1.57 11.89
N ASN A 111 3.81 2.13 12.37
CA ASN A 111 3.83 3.51 12.87
C ASN A 111 3.49 4.53 11.79
N GLU A 112 3.92 4.32 10.54
CA GLU A 112 3.53 5.16 9.39
C GLU A 112 2.01 5.13 9.19
N ALA A 113 1.39 3.96 9.17
CA ALA A 113 -0.07 3.84 9.03
C ALA A 113 -0.82 4.51 10.17
N VAL A 114 -0.35 4.36 11.42
CA VAL A 114 -0.90 5.05 12.61
C VAL A 114 -0.75 6.57 12.47
N ARG A 115 0.42 7.05 12.04
CA ARG A 115 0.68 8.48 11.81
C ARG A 115 -0.29 9.05 10.76
N ILE A 116 -0.42 8.37 9.62
CA ILE A 116 -1.34 8.81 8.54
C ILE A 116 -2.77 8.90 9.09
N GLY A 117 -3.25 7.87 9.78
CA GLY A 117 -4.60 7.87 10.35
C GLY A 117 -4.83 9.01 11.34
N ARG A 118 -3.88 9.27 12.24
CA ARG A 118 -3.98 10.35 13.24
C ARG A 118 -3.95 11.73 12.61
N GLU A 119 -2.96 12.00 11.76
CA GLU A 119 -2.76 13.33 11.19
C GLU A 119 -3.81 13.65 10.10
N ALA A 120 -4.32 12.62 9.42
CA ALA A 120 -5.45 12.76 8.52
C ALA A 120 -6.82 12.74 9.23
N GLY A 121 -6.89 12.31 10.49
CA GLY A 121 -8.16 12.21 11.25
C GLY A 121 -9.14 11.18 10.68
N VAL A 122 -8.65 10.04 10.19
CA VAL A 122 -9.45 9.02 9.49
C VAL A 122 -9.30 7.65 10.12
N SER A 123 -10.31 6.79 9.95
CA SER A 123 -10.23 5.39 10.33
C SER A 123 -9.25 4.63 9.45
N VAL A 124 -8.47 3.73 10.05
CA VAL A 124 -7.45 2.92 9.36
C VAL A 124 -7.77 1.44 9.44
N GLN A 125 -7.68 0.77 8.30
CA GLN A 125 -7.71 -0.70 8.19
C GLN A 125 -6.36 -1.17 7.63
N ILE A 126 -5.55 -1.85 8.43
CA ILE A 126 -4.32 -2.50 7.96
C ILE A 126 -4.70 -3.82 7.30
N SER A 127 -4.30 -3.98 6.03
CA SER A 127 -4.57 -5.21 5.26
C SER A 127 -3.60 -6.32 5.65
N HIS A 128 -4.14 -7.55 5.82
CA HIS A 128 -3.39 -8.80 5.95
C HIS A 128 -2.11 -8.70 6.79
N LEU A 129 -2.23 -8.11 7.99
CA LEU A 129 -1.09 -7.91 8.91
C LEU A 129 -0.33 -9.22 9.13
N LYS A 130 0.96 -9.20 8.85
CA LYS A 130 1.86 -10.33 9.04
C LYS A 130 3.31 -9.87 9.21
N ALA A 131 4.16 -10.77 9.70
CA ALA A 131 5.60 -10.59 9.73
C ALA A 131 6.26 -11.58 8.76
N ILE A 132 6.79 -11.06 7.65
CA ILE A 132 7.45 -11.87 6.62
C ILE A 132 8.91 -12.14 7.01
N GLY A 133 9.28 -13.43 6.96
CA GLY A 133 10.61 -13.91 7.31
C GLY A 133 10.81 -14.10 8.82
N ARG A 134 11.48 -15.20 9.20
CA ARG A 134 11.66 -15.62 10.60
C ARG A 134 12.28 -14.54 11.50
N LYS A 135 13.19 -13.73 10.95
CA LYS A 135 13.82 -12.63 11.71
C LYS A 135 12.81 -11.55 12.12
N SER A 136 11.72 -11.40 11.37
CA SER A 136 10.68 -10.39 11.64
C SER A 136 9.59 -10.90 12.57
N TRP A 137 9.46 -12.21 12.82
CA TRP A 137 8.40 -12.77 13.65
C TRP A 137 8.34 -12.18 15.07
N PRO A 138 9.47 -11.97 15.77
CA PRO A 138 9.43 -11.32 17.10
C PRO A 138 8.81 -9.91 17.08
N SER A 139 8.89 -9.20 15.95
CA SER A 139 8.34 -7.85 15.81
C SER A 139 6.79 -7.82 15.75
N LEU A 140 6.14 -8.97 15.52
CA LEU A 140 4.67 -9.00 15.39
C LEU A 140 3.97 -8.59 16.69
N SER A 141 4.47 -9.05 17.85
CA SER A 141 3.93 -8.64 19.16
C SER A 141 4.01 -7.12 19.34
N SER A 142 5.17 -6.54 19.09
CA SER A 142 5.34 -5.08 19.17
C SER A 142 4.48 -4.31 18.16
N ALA A 143 4.24 -4.87 16.97
CA ALA A 143 3.32 -4.28 16.00
C ALA A 143 1.88 -4.26 16.52
N LEU A 144 1.43 -5.35 17.15
CA LEU A 144 0.12 -5.41 17.81
C LEU A 144 0.01 -4.42 18.96
N ASP A 145 1.08 -4.26 19.77
CA ASP A 145 1.11 -3.28 20.86
C ASP A 145 0.97 -1.84 20.32
N ILE A 146 1.63 -1.50 19.20
CA ILE A 146 1.49 -0.19 18.55
C ILE A 146 0.04 0.05 18.13
N ILE A 147 -0.60 -0.94 17.50
CA ILE A 147 -2.00 -0.85 17.05
C ILE A 147 -2.94 -0.72 18.26
N HIS A 148 -2.74 -1.54 19.30
CA HIS A 148 -3.53 -1.50 20.52
C HIS A 148 -3.43 -0.12 21.20
N ASN A 149 -2.23 0.42 21.36
CA ASN A 149 -2.00 1.73 21.95
C ASN A 149 -2.59 2.86 21.09
N ALA A 150 -2.52 2.76 19.77
CA ALA A 150 -3.16 3.70 18.87
C ALA A 150 -4.67 3.70 19.04
N LYS A 151 -5.28 2.51 19.14
CA LYS A 151 -6.71 2.35 19.39
C LYS A 151 -7.11 2.88 20.76
N ALA A 152 -6.36 2.54 21.82
CA ALA A 152 -6.62 3.03 23.18
C ALA A 152 -6.52 4.56 23.29
N SER A 153 -5.70 5.21 22.44
CA SER A 153 -5.58 6.67 22.35
C SER A 153 -6.59 7.32 21.39
N GLY A 154 -7.62 6.59 20.95
CA GLY A 154 -8.76 7.13 20.20
C GLY A 154 -8.69 7.02 18.69
N LEU A 155 -7.63 6.43 18.09
CA LEU A 155 -7.62 6.17 16.66
C LEU A 155 -8.54 4.98 16.34
N ALA A 156 -9.49 5.16 15.43
CA ALA A 156 -10.26 4.06 14.87
C ALA A 156 -9.35 3.23 13.94
N ILE A 157 -8.70 2.21 14.48
CA ILE A 157 -7.78 1.34 13.74
C ILE A 157 -8.14 -0.13 13.94
N SER A 158 -8.05 -0.89 12.85
CA SER A 158 -8.25 -2.34 12.79
C SER A 158 -7.29 -2.97 11.79
N PHE A 159 -7.24 -4.29 11.77
CA PHE A 159 -6.48 -5.04 10.78
C PHE A 159 -7.21 -6.34 10.43
N ASP A 160 -6.94 -6.87 9.25
CA ASP A 160 -7.27 -8.23 8.88
C ASP A 160 -6.01 -9.11 8.78
N VAL A 161 -6.19 -10.42 8.74
CA VAL A 161 -5.11 -11.40 8.60
C VAL A 161 -5.46 -12.40 7.50
N SER A 162 -4.44 -12.88 6.78
CA SER A 162 -4.62 -13.96 5.82
C SER A 162 -4.75 -15.30 6.57
N PRO A 163 -5.81 -16.09 6.32
CA PRO A 163 -5.98 -17.40 6.96
C PRO A 163 -5.18 -18.51 6.27
N TYR A 164 -4.36 -18.17 5.27
CA TYR A 164 -3.62 -19.13 4.46
C TYR A 164 -2.16 -19.26 4.90
N ALA A 165 -1.59 -20.45 4.70
CA ALA A 165 -0.18 -20.71 4.96
C ALA A 165 0.78 -20.19 3.87
N ALA A 166 0.24 -19.67 2.76
CA ALA A 166 0.97 -19.11 1.65
C ALA A 166 0.43 -17.73 1.28
N THR A 167 1.27 -16.90 0.69
CA THR A 167 0.90 -15.59 0.14
C THR A 167 1.39 -15.46 -1.30
N GLY A 168 0.66 -14.72 -2.13
CA GLY A 168 1.05 -14.37 -3.48
C GLY A 168 1.46 -12.91 -3.57
N SER A 169 2.53 -12.63 -4.28
CA SER A 169 3.00 -11.25 -4.56
C SER A 169 3.76 -11.23 -5.88
N PRO A 170 3.77 -10.11 -6.60
CA PRO A 170 4.69 -9.96 -7.72
C PRO A 170 6.14 -10.13 -7.27
N LEU A 171 6.93 -10.89 -8.02
CA LEU A 171 8.30 -11.25 -7.64
C LEU A 171 9.18 -10.03 -7.36
N TYR A 172 8.98 -8.93 -8.09
CA TYR A 172 9.74 -7.70 -7.91
C TYR A 172 9.64 -7.09 -6.49
N VAL A 173 8.59 -7.43 -5.72
CA VAL A 173 8.43 -6.95 -4.34
C VAL A 173 9.54 -7.44 -3.42
N LEU A 174 10.16 -8.58 -3.76
CA LEU A 174 11.29 -9.13 -3.03
C LEU A 174 12.59 -8.34 -3.27
N ILE A 175 12.68 -7.63 -4.40
CA ILE A 175 13.86 -6.85 -4.75
C ILE A 175 13.98 -5.63 -3.81
N PRO A 176 15.19 -5.31 -3.31
CA PRO A 176 15.41 -4.16 -2.45
C PRO A 176 14.80 -2.87 -3.00
N ALA A 177 14.25 -2.02 -2.12
CA ALA A 177 13.55 -0.81 -2.53
C ALA A 177 14.42 0.12 -3.40
N TRP A 178 15.70 0.32 -3.00
CA TRP A 178 16.65 1.13 -3.76
C TRP A 178 16.88 0.63 -5.18
N ALA A 179 16.85 -0.70 -5.39
CA ALA A 179 17.05 -1.29 -6.72
C ALA A 179 15.82 -1.10 -7.65
N ARG A 180 14.66 -0.80 -7.09
CA ARG A 180 13.41 -0.56 -7.81
C ARG A 180 13.15 0.92 -8.11
N GLU A 181 13.95 1.83 -7.57
CA GLU A 181 13.82 3.26 -7.81
C GLU A 181 13.99 3.59 -9.31
N GLY A 182 13.14 4.48 -9.82
CA GLY A 182 13.13 4.85 -11.24
C GLY A 182 12.33 3.91 -12.15
N GLY A 183 11.70 2.86 -11.59
CA GLY A 183 10.82 1.95 -12.34
C GLY A 183 11.53 0.75 -12.96
N PHE A 184 10.80 0.01 -13.80
CA PHE A 184 11.29 -1.26 -14.35
C PHE A 184 12.51 -1.11 -15.27
N ASP A 185 12.58 -0.05 -16.08
CA ASP A 185 13.71 0.16 -16.99
C ASP A 185 15.01 0.36 -16.21
N GLU A 186 14.98 1.13 -15.13
CA GLU A 186 16.13 1.32 -14.26
C GLU A 186 16.45 0.06 -13.44
N LEU A 187 15.44 -0.69 -13.02
CA LEU A 187 15.62 -1.98 -12.37
C LEU A 187 16.35 -2.96 -13.29
N PHE A 188 15.93 -3.09 -14.54
CA PHE A 188 16.58 -4.00 -15.49
C PHE A 188 18.02 -3.60 -15.75
N LYS A 189 18.33 -2.30 -15.92
CA LYS A 189 19.72 -1.83 -16.03
C LYS A 189 20.57 -2.23 -14.81
N ARG A 190 20.01 -2.11 -13.60
CA ARG A 190 20.69 -2.51 -12.37
C ARG A 190 20.88 -4.03 -12.26
N ILE A 191 19.94 -4.82 -12.77
CA ILE A 191 20.07 -6.28 -12.83
C ILE A 191 21.10 -6.70 -13.87
N ASP A 192 21.22 -6.00 -14.99
CA ASP A 192 22.20 -6.27 -16.04
C ASP A 192 23.63 -5.90 -15.61
N ASP A 193 23.78 -4.87 -14.77
CA ASP A 193 25.08 -4.52 -14.18
C ASP A 193 25.53 -5.55 -13.14
N SER A 194 26.69 -6.16 -13.37
CA SER A 194 27.18 -7.27 -12.57
C SER A 194 27.44 -6.95 -11.11
N GLU A 195 27.94 -5.74 -10.83
CA GLU A 195 28.22 -5.29 -9.45
C GLU A 195 26.95 -4.96 -8.67
N THR A 196 26.03 -4.27 -9.32
CA THR A 196 24.74 -3.92 -8.72
C THR A 196 23.87 -5.16 -8.51
N ARG A 197 23.87 -6.08 -9.48
CA ARG A 197 23.21 -7.39 -9.33
C ARG A 197 23.75 -8.17 -8.13
N LYS A 198 25.08 -8.18 -7.94
CA LYS A 198 25.68 -8.83 -6.77
C LYS A 198 25.17 -8.22 -5.46
N LYS A 199 25.10 -6.90 -5.34
CA LYS A 199 24.54 -6.21 -4.16
C LYS A 199 23.08 -6.61 -3.92
N ILE A 200 22.28 -6.68 -4.98
CA ILE A 200 20.87 -7.14 -4.89
C ILE A 200 20.82 -8.58 -4.35
N ILE A 201 21.63 -9.48 -4.87
CA ILE A 201 21.69 -10.89 -4.45
C ILE A 201 22.14 -11.00 -2.98
N ASP A 202 23.19 -10.28 -2.59
CA ASP A 202 23.71 -10.28 -1.22
C ASP A 202 22.65 -9.79 -0.22
N GLU A 203 21.86 -8.79 -0.59
CA GLU A 203 20.76 -8.30 0.24
C GLU A 203 19.59 -9.30 0.28
N LEU A 204 19.19 -9.87 -0.87
CA LEU A 204 18.16 -10.91 -0.94
C LEU A 204 18.51 -12.14 -0.10
N THR A 205 19.76 -12.57 -0.09
CA THR A 205 20.22 -13.71 0.73
C THR A 205 20.22 -13.40 2.22
N SER A 206 20.24 -12.11 2.60
CA SER A 206 20.07 -11.67 3.99
C SER A 206 18.62 -11.81 4.48
N TYR A 207 17.63 -11.81 3.58
CA TYR A 207 16.25 -12.09 3.91
C TYR A 207 16.07 -13.56 4.27
N THR A 208 15.23 -13.85 5.22
CA THR A 208 14.94 -15.21 5.67
C THR A 208 13.89 -15.93 4.81
N LEU A 209 13.67 -15.48 3.59
CA LEU A 209 12.90 -16.20 2.59
C LEU A 209 13.82 -17.22 1.93
N HIS A 210 13.58 -18.49 2.21
CA HIS A 210 14.29 -19.58 1.53
C HIS A 210 13.75 -19.73 0.10
N PRO A 211 14.62 -19.74 -0.94
CA PRO A 211 14.17 -19.88 -2.33
C PRO A 211 13.33 -21.14 -2.60
N ASP A 212 13.57 -22.22 -1.84
CA ASP A 212 12.80 -23.47 -1.89
C ASP A 212 11.35 -23.32 -1.38
N LYS A 213 10.98 -22.20 -0.79
CA LYS A 213 9.64 -21.86 -0.34
C LYS A 213 8.92 -20.88 -1.28
N ILE A 214 9.55 -20.49 -2.38
CA ILE A 214 8.98 -19.61 -3.39
C ILE A 214 8.49 -20.47 -4.55
N LEU A 215 7.18 -20.41 -4.82
CA LEU A 215 6.59 -21.01 -6.03
C LEU A 215 6.44 -19.90 -7.07
N ILE A 216 6.94 -20.15 -8.28
CA ILE A 216 6.88 -19.24 -9.44
C ILE A 216 5.95 -19.86 -10.49
#